data_dcb415895461f4be37338e062e4fe3cf
#
_entry.id   dcb415895461f4be37338e062e4fe3cf
#
_cell.length_a   1.000
_cell.length_b   1.000
_cell.length_c   1.000
_cell.angle_alpha   90.00
_cell.angle_beta   90.00
_cell.angle_gamma   90.00
#
_symmetry.space_group_name_H-M   'P 1'
#
loop_
_entity.id
_entity.type
_entity.pdbx_description
1 polymer ?
#
loop_
_entity_poly.entity_id
_entity_poly.type
_entity_poly.pdbx_seq_one_letter_code
_entity_poly.pdbx_strand_id
1 'polypeptide(L)'
;MIEVKNITKSYGNKKVVDNVSLNIQEGKITSFIGPNGAGKSTLLSIMSRLLKRDSGEVLLDGKDILDWDNKELAKKIAILRQSNNINIRLTIRELVSFGRFPHSQGNLKEEDYKYIDEAVDYMQLKEFEDRYLDELSGGQRQRAYIAMVIAQNSDYIFLDEPLNNLDMKHSVEI
;
A
#
# COMPACT_ATOMS: atom_id res chain seq x y z
N MET A 1 -1.66 6.31 15.52
CA MET A 1 -0.18 6.14 15.52
C MET A 1 0.18 4.65 15.39
N ILE A 2 1.24 4.30 14.62
CA ILE A 2 1.75 2.92 14.55
C ILE A 2 3.04 2.83 15.36
N GLU A 3 3.09 1.88 16.29
CA GLU A 3 4.26 1.58 17.12
C GLU A 3 4.78 0.18 16.77
N VAL A 4 6.05 0.08 16.45
CA VAL A 4 6.76 -1.18 16.21
C VAL A 4 7.70 -1.42 17.37
N LYS A 5 7.60 -2.57 18.05
CA LYS A 5 8.38 -2.89 19.25
C LYS A 5 9.11 -4.22 19.09
N ASN A 6 10.42 -4.14 19.05
CA ASN A 6 11.35 -5.29 19.07
C ASN A 6 11.02 -6.36 18.01
N ILE A 7 10.59 -5.93 16.82
CA ILE A 7 10.24 -6.85 15.74
C ILE A 7 11.46 -7.60 15.25
N THR A 8 11.34 -8.92 15.22
CA THR A 8 12.32 -9.83 14.62
C THR A 8 11.65 -10.73 13.61
N LYS A 9 12.32 -10.95 12.47
CA LYS A 9 11.93 -11.89 11.43
C LYS A 9 13.13 -12.59 10.83
N SER A 10 13.08 -13.91 10.78
CA SER A 10 14.11 -14.76 10.19
C SER A 10 13.55 -15.62 9.06
N TYR A 11 14.40 -15.95 8.11
CA TYR A 11 14.16 -16.98 7.09
C TYR A 11 15.29 -18.02 7.19
N GLY A 12 14.94 -19.22 7.64
CA GLY A 12 15.93 -20.22 8.03
C GLY A 12 16.86 -19.65 9.12
N ASN A 13 18.17 -19.70 8.90
CA ASN A 13 19.16 -19.20 9.85
C ASN A 13 19.51 -17.70 9.67
N LYS A 14 18.87 -17.01 8.71
CA LYS A 14 19.17 -15.59 8.43
C LYS A 14 18.11 -14.70 9.06
N LYS A 15 18.51 -13.85 10.02
CA LYS A 15 17.67 -12.74 10.47
C LYS A 15 17.63 -11.66 9.40
N VAL A 16 16.44 -11.28 8.96
CA VAL A 16 16.19 -10.24 7.95
C VAL A 16 15.72 -8.95 8.60
N VAL A 17 14.95 -9.05 9.67
CA VAL A 17 14.62 -7.95 10.58
C VAL A 17 15.08 -8.40 11.96
N ASP A 18 15.90 -7.61 12.62
CA ASP A 18 16.49 -7.98 13.92
C ASP A 18 16.27 -6.88 14.95
N ASN A 19 15.34 -7.14 15.88
CA ASN A 19 15.02 -6.29 17.03
C ASN A 19 14.74 -4.83 16.67
N VAL A 20 13.94 -4.60 15.62
CA VAL A 20 13.60 -3.26 15.14
C VAL A 20 12.47 -2.65 15.95
N SER A 21 12.68 -1.42 16.43
CA SER A 21 11.65 -0.60 17.08
C SER A 21 11.59 0.78 16.44
N LEU A 22 10.38 1.26 16.13
CA LEU A 22 10.15 2.59 15.56
C LEU A 22 8.70 3.03 15.77
N ASN A 23 8.44 4.33 15.58
CA ASN A 23 7.11 4.90 15.62
C ASN A 23 6.81 5.63 14.31
N ILE A 24 5.62 5.40 13.75
CA ILE A 24 5.10 6.12 12.60
C ILE A 24 4.00 7.05 13.08
N GLN A 25 4.25 8.35 12.95
CA GLN A 25 3.31 9.39 13.33
C GLN A 25 2.24 9.56 12.24
N GLU A 26 1.03 9.82 12.67
CA GLU A 26 -0.07 10.18 11.78
C GLU A 26 0.21 11.52 11.09
N GLY A 27 -0.20 11.65 9.83
CA GLY A 27 0.00 12.87 9.02
C GLY A 27 1.47 13.18 8.70
N LYS A 28 2.38 12.22 8.85
CA LYS A 28 3.80 12.38 8.52
C LYS A 28 4.25 11.35 7.49
N ILE A 29 5.25 11.76 6.70
CA ILE A 29 5.94 10.85 5.79
C ILE A 29 7.12 10.24 6.55
N THR A 30 7.17 8.90 6.57
CA THR A 30 8.29 8.13 7.12
C THR A 30 8.92 7.29 6.01
N SER A 31 10.22 7.45 5.77
CA SER A 31 10.94 6.71 4.73
C SER A 31 11.94 5.74 5.33
N PHE A 32 11.94 4.50 4.83
CA PHE A 32 12.96 3.50 5.15
C PHE A 32 14.03 3.51 4.06
N ILE A 33 15.25 3.90 4.42
CA ILE A 33 16.39 3.98 3.50
C ILE A 33 17.40 2.89 3.86
N GLY A 34 17.91 2.22 2.84
CA GLY A 34 18.92 1.18 3.01
C GLY A 34 19.10 0.34 1.74
N PRO A 35 20.13 -0.49 1.66
CA PRO A 35 20.43 -1.32 0.50
C PRO A 35 19.33 -2.37 0.24
N ASN A 36 19.36 -2.95 -0.97
CA ASN A 36 18.49 -4.08 -1.29
C ASN A 36 18.79 -5.26 -0.35
N GLY A 37 17.74 -5.93 0.13
CA GLY A 37 17.86 -7.01 1.10
C GLY A 37 18.03 -6.56 2.56
N ALA A 38 17.97 -5.26 2.87
CA ALA A 38 18.03 -4.75 4.26
C ALA A 38 16.76 -5.01 5.10
N GLY A 39 15.75 -5.68 4.55
CA GLY A 39 14.53 -6.02 5.29
C GLY A 39 13.41 -5.00 5.22
N LYS A 40 13.52 -3.92 4.43
CA LYS A 40 12.51 -2.87 4.31
C LYS A 40 11.13 -3.41 3.95
N SER A 41 11.02 -4.15 2.84
CA SER A 41 9.76 -4.78 2.37
C SER A 41 9.23 -5.82 3.36
N THR A 42 10.14 -6.52 4.05
CA THR A 42 9.77 -7.47 5.11
C THR A 42 9.12 -6.75 6.28
N LEU A 43 9.70 -5.64 6.72
CA LEU A 43 9.15 -4.85 7.82
C LEU A 43 7.80 -4.24 7.43
N LEU A 44 7.67 -3.65 6.23
CA LEU A 44 6.38 -3.14 5.71
C LEU A 44 5.32 -4.24 5.66
N SER A 45 5.69 -5.44 5.20
CA SER A 45 4.77 -6.58 5.15
C SER A 45 4.33 -7.06 6.53
N ILE A 46 5.21 -6.97 7.55
CA ILE A 46 4.85 -7.29 8.94
C ILE A 46 3.91 -6.22 9.50
N MET A 47 4.22 -4.94 9.28
CA MET A 47 3.42 -3.81 9.76
C MET A 47 2.02 -3.76 9.13
N SER A 48 1.85 -4.30 7.92
CA SER A 48 0.55 -4.44 7.25
C SER A 48 -0.14 -5.78 7.48
N ARG A 49 0.42 -6.63 8.37
CA ARG A 49 -0.08 -7.99 8.66
C ARG A 49 -0.11 -8.95 7.46
N LEU A 50 0.60 -8.62 6.37
CA LEU A 50 0.78 -9.55 5.23
C LEU A 50 1.80 -10.64 5.51
N LEU A 51 2.69 -10.43 6.49
CA LEU A 51 3.71 -11.36 6.92
C LEU A 51 3.69 -11.50 8.44
N LYS A 52 3.73 -12.75 8.93
CA LYS A 52 3.82 -13.01 10.36
C LYS A 52 5.23 -12.71 10.88
N ARG A 53 5.32 -11.92 11.96
CA ARG A 53 6.55 -11.71 12.73
C ARG A 53 6.93 -12.96 13.54
N ASP A 54 8.20 -13.10 13.89
CA ASP A 54 8.66 -14.17 14.78
C ASP A 54 8.59 -13.72 16.25
N SER A 55 8.90 -12.45 16.54
CA SER A 55 8.74 -11.85 17.87
C SER A 55 8.49 -10.34 17.77
N GLY A 56 8.19 -9.72 18.92
CA GLY A 56 7.87 -8.31 19.04
C GLY A 56 6.39 -8.00 18.83
N GLU A 57 6.04 -6.72 18.73
CA GLU A 57 4.68 -6.22 18.60
C GLU A 57 4.58 -5.12 17.54
N VAL A 58 3.44 -5.05 16.85
CA VAL A 58 3.05 -3.90 16.03
C VAL A 58 1.69 -3.43 16.53
N LEU A 59 1.66 -2.24 17.08
CA LEU A 59 0.45 -1.64 17.62
C LEU A 59 -0.06 -0.56 16.67
N LEU A 60 -1.33 -0.62 16.30
CA LEU A 60 -2.07 0.43 15.63
C LEU A 60 -3.05 1.01 16.64
N ASP A 61 -2.87 2.29 16.97
CA ASP A 61 -3.68 3.01 17.95
C ASP A 61 -3.75 2.27 19.31
N GLY A 62 -2.61 1.72 19.75
CA GLY A 62 -2.45 1.00 21.01
C GLY A 62 -2.94 -0.45 21.02
N LYS A 63 -3.51 -0.95 19.92
CA LYS A 63 -3.99 -2.33 19.77
C LYS A 63 -3.10 -3.11 18.81
N ASP A 64 -2.70 -4.34 19.18
CA ASP A 64 -1.90 -5.17 18.28
C ASP A 64 -2.65 -5.43 16.96
N ILE A 65 -1.92 -5.32 15.84
CA ILE A 65 -2.51 -5.52 14.51
C ILE A 65 -3.08 -6.93 14.32
N LEU A 66 -2.61 -7.92 15.09
CA LEU A 66 -3.15 -9.29 15.03
C LEU A 66 -4.55 -9.40 15.64
N ASP A 67 -4.91 -8.49 16.54
CA ASP A 67 -6.19 -8.47 17.24
C ASP A 67 -7.28 -7.66 16.49
N TRP A 68 -6.88 -6.97 15.42
CA TRP A 68 -7.83 -6.22 14.60
C TRP A 68 -8.66 -7.15 13.72
N ASP A 69 -9.95 -6.84 13.56
CA ASP A 69 -10.76 -7.42 12.51
C ASP A 69 -10.16 -7.12 11.13
N ASN A 70 -10.26 -8.08 10.20
CA ASN A 70 -9.65 -7.95 8.87
C ASN A 70 -10.19 -6.75 8.08
N LYS A 71 -11.50 -6.52 8.14
CA LYS A 71 -12.15 -5.44 7.40
C LYS A 71 -11.79 -4.08 7.99
N GLU A 72 -11.79 -3.98 9.31
CA GLU A 72 -11.45 -2.74 9.99
C GLU A 72 -9.97 -2.37 9.80
N LEU A 73 -9.06 -3.35 9.87
CA LEU A 73 -7.65 -3.10 9.58
C LEU A 73 -7.43 -2.66 8.12
N ALA A 74 -8.16 -3.29 7.17
CA ALA A 74 -8.07 -2.92 5.76
C ALA A 74 -8.58 -1.51 5.44
N LYS A 75 -9.43 -0.92 6.28
CA LYS A 75 -9.81 0.50 6.18
C LYS A 75 -8.74 1.43 6.74
N LYS A 76 -7.93 0.94 7.68
CA LYS A 76 -6.88 1.71 8.36
C LYS A 76 -5.57 1.73 7.61
N ILE A 77 -5.20 0.64 6.95
CA ILE A 77 -3.90 0.48 6.29
C ILE A 77 -4.10 0.05 4.85
N ALA A 78 -3.59 0.85 3.92
CA ALA A 78 -3.41 0.47 2.52
C ALA A 78 -1.94 0.12 2.27
N ILE A 79 -1.69 -0.81 1.36
CA ILE A 79 -0.32 -1.18 0.96
C ILE A 79 -0.22 -1.35 -0.55
N LEU A 80 0.80 -0.71 -1.13
CA LEU A 80 1.28 -0.99 -2.48
C LEU A 80 2.56 -1.80 -2.38
N ARG A 81 2.55 -3.01 -2.93
CA ARG A 81 3.73 -3.89 -2.98
C ARG A 81 4.58 -3.58 -4.22
N GLN A 82 5.87 -3.93 -4.15
CA GLN A 82 6.82 -3.80 -5.26
C GLN A 82 6.35 -4.50 -6.55
N SER A 83 5.70 -5.66 -6.44
CA SER A 83 5.13 -6.38 -7.58
C SER A 83 3.63 -6.58 -7.41
N ASN A 84 2.88 -6.05 -8.35
CA ASN A 84 1.43 -6.18 -8.42
C ASN A 84 1.08 -6.85 -9.76
N ASN A 85 1.09 -8.19 -9.78
CA ASN A 85 0.71 -8.96 -10.98
C ASN A 85 -0.77 -9.33 -10.88
N ILE A 86 -1.61 -8.56 -11.55
CA ILE A 86 -3.02 -8.88 -11.72
C ILE A 86 -3.16 -9.53 -13.10
N ASN A 87 -3.49 -10.82 -13.13
CA ASN A 87 -3.68 -11.60 -14.36
C ASN A 87 -5.11 -11.49 -14.92
N ILE A 88 -5.82 -10.44 -14.58
CA ILE A 88 -7.17 -10.14 -15.05
C ILE A 88 -7.07 -8.89 -15.92
N ARG A 89 -7.76 -8.89 -17.05
CA ARG A 89 -7.83 -7.73 -17.93
C ARG A 89 -8.81 -6.71 -17.33
N LEU A 90 -8.26 -5.63 -16.80
CA LEU A 90 -9.00 -4.55 -16.13
C LEU A 90 -8.66 -3.22 -16.79
N THR A 91 -9.64 -2.33 -16.83
CA THR A 91 -9.40 -0.91 -17.09
C THR A 91 -8.77 -0.23 -15.86
N ILE A 92 -8.22 0.98 -16.05
CA ILE A 92 -7.73 1.79 -14.92
C ILE A 92 -8.85 2.02 -13.91
N ARG A 93 -10.04 2.42 -14.38
CA ARG A 93 -11.20 2.72 -13.52
C ARG A 93 -11.61 1.50 -12.70
N GLU A 94 -11.65 0.32 -13.32
CA GLU A 94 -11.94 -0.94 -12.62
C GLU A 94 -10.87 -1.25 -11.57
N LEU A 95 -9.57 -1.11 -11.89
CA LEU A 95 -8.48 -1.30 -10.93
C LEU A 95 -8.63 -0.36 -9.74
N VAL A 96 -8.81 0.94 -9.98
CA VAL A 96 -8.93 1.94 -8.90
C VAL A 96 -10.15 1.65 -8.02
N SER A 97 -11.22 1.14 -8.60
CA SER A 97 -12.44 0.74 -7.88
C SER A 97 -12.17 -0.37 -6.85
N PHE A 98 -11.19 -1.27 -7.08
CA PHE A 98 -10.80 -2.26 -6.07
C PHE A 98 -10.25 -1.62 -4.79
N GLY A 99 -9.70 -0.41 -4.86
CA GLY A 99 -9.31 0.33 -3.66
C GLY A 99 -10.46 0.54 -2.68
N ARG A 100 -11.70 0.63 -3.17
CA ARG A 100 -12.89 0.78 -2.33
C ARG A 100 -13.40 -0.51 -1.70
N PHE A 101 -12.81 -1.68 -2.05
CA PHE A 101 -13.29 -2.97 -1.56
C PHE A 101 -13.42 -3.08 -0.03
N PRO A 102 -12.51 -2.54 0.81
CA PRO A 102 -12.67 -2.58 2.27
C PRO A 102 -13.94 -1.88 2.76
N HIS A 103 -14.42 -0.88 2.04
CA HIS A 103 -15.62 -0.10 2.37
C HIS A 103 -16.88 -0.67 1.71
N SER A 104 -16.82 -0.95 0.41
CA SER A 104 -17.97 -1.35 -0.42
C SER A 104 -18.26 -2.85 -0.39
N GLN A 105 -17.24 -3.69 -0.09
CA GLN A 105 -17.29 -5.16 -0.20
C GLN A 105 -17.77 -5.62 -1.59
N GLY A 106 -17.38 -4.89 -2.63
CA GLY A 106 -17.74 -5.15 -4.02
C GLY A 106 -19.05 -4.51 -4.49
N ASN A 107 -19.80 -3.86 -3.59
CA ASN A 107 -21.03 -3.14 -3.93
C ASN A 107 -20.80 -1.62 -3.78
N LEU A 108 -20.25 -1.01 -4.84
CA LEU A 108 -19.93 0.42 -4.86
C LEU A 108 -21.19 1.27 -4.72
N LYS A 109 -21.11 2.29 -3.87
CA LYS A 109 -22.12 3.30 -3.67
C LYS A 109 -21.69 4.62 -4.33
N GLU A 110 -22.61 5.58 -4.41
CA GLU A 110 -22.34 6.90 -4.96
C GLU A 110 -21.15 7.60 -4.29
N GLU A 111 -21.01 7.48 -2.97
CA GLU A 111 -19.87 8.02 -2.22
C GLU A 111 -18.53 7.39 -2.61
N ASP A 112 -18.49 6.11 -3.03
CA ASP A 112 -17.26 5.44 -3.43
C ASP A 112 -16.72 5.98 -4.75
N TYR A 113 -17.60 6.34 -5.67
CA TYR A 113 -17.20 6.91 -6.96
C TYR A 113 -16.47 8.25 -6.81
N LYS A 114 -16.82 9.05 -5.80
CA LYS A 114 -16.10 10.28 -5.49
C LYS A 114 -14.62 10.00 -5.20
N TYR A 115 -14.30 9.03 -4.35
CA TYR A 115 -12.90 8.66 -4.03
C TYR A 115 -12.17 8.08 -5.24
N ILE A 116 -12.87 7.33 -6.09
CA ILE A 116 -12.32 6.79 -7.34
C ILE A 116 -11.97 7.93 -8.29
N ASP A 117 -12.89 8.86 -8.52
CA ASP A 117 -12.70 10.00 -9.42
C ASP A 117 -11.56 10.91 -8.92
N GLU A 118 -11.54 11.25 -7.63
CA GLU A 118 -10.47 12.05 -7.03
C GLU A 118 -9.10 11.39 -7.18
N ALA A 119 -8.99 10.07 -6.99
CA ALA A 119 -7.73 9.35 -7.13
C ALA A 119 -7.27 9.26 -8.59
N VAL A 120 -8.19 9.05 -9.54
CA VAL A 120 -7.90 9.04 -10.98
C VAL A 120 -7.41 10.41 -11.44
N ASP A 121 -8.07 11.49 -11.01
CA ASP A 121 -7.70 12.86 -11.34
C ASP A 121 -6.34 13.24 -10.70
N TYR A 122 -6.14 12.92 -9.42
CA TYR A 122 -4.89 13.20 -8.71
C TYR A 122 -3.67 12.55 -9.40
N MET A 123 -3.84 11.33 -9.89
CA MET A 123 -2.79 10.61 -10.61
C MET A 123 -2.72 10.93 -12.11
N GLN A 124 -3.49 11.93 -12.59
CA GLN A 124 -3.51 12.38 -14.00
C GLN A 124 -3.82 11.23 -14.97
N LEU A 125 -4.83 10.42 -14.65
CA LEU A 125 -5.20 9.25 -15.42
C LEU A 125 -6.57 9.38 -16.12
N LYS A 126 -7.25 10.53 -15.98
CA LYS A 126 -8.62 10.73 -16.47
C LYS A 126 -8.79 10.43 -17.97
N GLU A 127 -7.84 10.86 -18.78
CA GLU A 127 -7.86 10.63 -20.25
C GLU A 127 -7.67 9.15 -20.64
N PHE A 128 -7.21 8.32 -19.67
CA PHE A 128 -6.86 6.92 -19.88
C PHE A 128 -7.74 5.96 -19.07
N GLU A 129 -8.71 6.46 -18.31
CA GLU A 129 -9.42 5.65 -17.29
C GLU A 129 -10.12 4.41 -17.85
N ASP A 130 -10.52 4.43 -19.12
CA ASP A 130 -11.16 3.33 -19.82
C ASP A 130 -10.17 2.38 -20.52
N ARG A 131 -8.85 2.70 -20.54
CA ARG A 131 -7.83 1.83 -21.13
C ARG A 131 -7.55 0.65 -20.22
N TYR A 132 -7.22 -0.48 -20.84
CA TYR A 132 -6.80 -1.67 -20.11
C TYR A 132 -5.37 -1.54 -19.61
N LEU A 133 -5.07 -2.20 -18.48
CA LEU A 133 -3.75 -2.15 -17.84
C LEU A 133 -2.61 -2.68 -18.74
N ASP A 134 -2.90 -3.61 -19.64
CA ASP A 134 -1.93 -4.18 -20.58
C ASP A 134 -1.59 -3.22 -21.73
N GLU A 135 -2.39 -2.18 -21.95
CA GLU A 135 -2.18 -1.12 -22.95
C GLU A 135 -1.35 0.06 -22.42
N LEU A 136 -1.02 0.05 -21.13
CA LEU A 136 -0.36 1.16 -20.46
C LEU A 136 1.17 1.05 -20.48
N SER A 137 1.84 2.20 -20.52
CA SER A 137 3.26 2.26 -20.17
C SER A 137 3.49 1.82 -18.72
N GLY A 138 4.74 1.43 -18.38
CA GLY A 138 5.09 1.06 -17.00
C GLY A 138 4.76 2.16 -16.00
N GLY A 139 5.03 3.43 -16.35
CA GLY A 139 4.72 4.57 -15.50
C GLY A 139 3.21 4.81 -15.33
N GLN A 140 2.43 4.73 -16.42
CA GLN A 140 0.97 4.84 -16.34
C GLN A 140 0.38 3.72 -15.47
N ARG A 141 0.86 2.49 -15.65
CA ARG A 141 0.42 1.34 -14.85
C ARG A 141 0.76 1.53 -13.37
N GLN A 142 1.96 2.02 -13.05
CA GLN A 142 2.35 2.31 -11.67
C GLN A 142 1.46 3.38 -11.05
N ARG A 143 1.15 4.46 -11.77
CA ARG A 143 0.22 5.50 -11.32
C ARG A 143 -1.18 4.95 -11.07
N ALA A 144 -1.66 4.01 -11.90
CA ALA A 144 -2.95 3.37 -11.69
C ALA A 144 -3.00 2.53 -10.40
N TYR A 145 -1.92 1.80 -10.06
CA TYR A 145 -1.82 1.11 -8.77
C TYR A 145 -1.77 2.07 -7.58
N ILE A 146 -1.07 3.20 -7.72
CA ILE A 146 -1.04 4.22 -6.67
C ILE A 146 -2.43 4.85 -6.50
N ALA A 147 -3.15 5.15 -7.60
CA ALA A 147 -4.52 5.64 -7.56
C ALA A 147 -5.45 4.66 -6.82
N MET A 148 -5.32 3.35 -7.05
CA MET A 148 -6.08 2.33 -6.31
C MET A 148 -5.84 2.43 -4.80
N VAL A 149 -4.60 2.60 -4.38
CA VAL A 149 -4.25 2.74 -2.95
C VAL A 149 -4.78 4.06 -2.37
N ILE A 150 -4.71 5.16 -3.12
CA ILE A 150 -5.27 6.46 -2.71
C ILE A 150 -6.80 6.37 -2.58
N ALA A 151 -7.49 5.74 -3.54
CA ALA A 151 -8.94 5.58 -3.51
C ALA A 151 -9.45 4.81 -2.29
N GLN A 152 -8.60 3.98 -1.67
CA GLN A 152 -8.93 3.28 -0.42
C GLN A 152 -9.23 4.25 0.72
N ASN A 153 -8.64 5.46 0.73
CA ASN A 153 -8.82 6.48 1.76
C ASN A 153 -8.57 5.94 3.16
N SER A 154 -7.44 5.28 3.35
CA SER A 154 -7.00 4.71 4.63
C SER A 154 -6.16 5.70 5.43
N ASP A 155 -6.08 5.51 6.76
CA ASP A 155 -5.32 6.39 7.67
C ASP A 155 -3.80 6.29 7.42
N TYR A 156 -3.33 5.14 6.94
CA TYR A 156 -1.92 4.87 6.64
C TYR A 156 -1.76 4.24 5.26
N ILE A 157 -0.81 4.74 4.49
CA ILE A 157 -0.43 4.19 3.20
C ILE A 157 1.01 3.70 3.28
N PHE A 158 1.23 2.42 2.99
CA PHE A 158 2.55 1.82 2.87
C PHE A 158 2.90 1.61 1.40
N LEU A 159 4.02 2.18 0.97
CA LEU A 159 4.49 2.08 -0.40
C LEU A 159 5.85 1.37 -0.40
N ASP A 160 5.92 0.21 -1.07
CA ASP A 160 7.16 -0.54 -1.23
C ASP A 160 7.73 -0.30 -2.63
N GLU A 161 8.78 0.52 -2.71
CA GLU A 161 9.44 0.95 -3.94
C GLU A 161 8.47 1.55 -4.99
N PRO A 162 7.65 2.56 -4.63
CA PRO A 162 6.57 3.06 -5.48
C PRO A 162 7.06 3.75 -6.76
N LEU A 163 8.33 4.18 -6.79
CA LEU A 163 8.90 4.94 -7.90
C LEU A 163 9.55 4.05 -8.98
N ASN A 164 9.56 2.74 -8.78
CA ASN A 164 10.05 1.82 -9.80
C ASN A 164 9.18 1.94 -11.06
N ASN A 165 9.85 2.12 -12.22
CA ASN A 165 9.24 2.33 -13.53
C ASN A 165 8.60 3.72 -13.77
N LEU A 166 8.76 4.68 -12.86
CA LEU A 166 8.40 6.07 -13.11
C LEU A 166 9.57 6.84 -13.70
N ASP A 167 9.29 7.76 -14.62
CA ASP A 167 10.29 8.72 -15.04
C ASP A 167 10.56 9.76 -13.94
N MET A 168 11.68 10.50 -14.05
CA MET A 168 12.09 11.44 -13.00
C MET A 168 11.06 12.55 -12.76
N LYS A 169 10.30 12.96 -13.79
CA LYS A 169 9.29 14.01 -13.65
C LYS A 169 8.15 13.57 -12.74
N HIS A 170 7.59 12.40 -12.98
CA HIS A 170 6.48 11.86 -12.20
C HIS A 170 6.93 11.35 -10.81
N SER A 171 8.22 11.02 -10.65
CA SER A 171 8.76 10.61 -9.35
C SER A 171 8.81 11.72 -8.31
N VAL A 172 8.84 13.00 -8.75
CA VAL A 172 8.88 14.17 -7.85
C VAL A 172 7.47 14.61 -7.42
N GLU A 173 6.44 14.24 -8.17
CA GLU A 173 5.04 14.64 -7.94
C GLU A 173 4.29 13.66 -7.00
N ILE A 174 4.87 12.49 -6.67
CA ILE A 174 4.32 11.48 -5.75
C ILE A 174 4.98 11.63 -4.37
#